data_914d2bca62005581af6ae8223b6d1ac8
#
_entry.id   914d2bca62005581af6ae8223b6d1ac8
#
_cell.length_a   1.000
_cell.length_b   1.000
_cell.length_c   1.000
_cell.angle_alpha   90.00
_cell.angle_beta   90.00
_cell.angle_gamma   90.00
#
_symmetry.space_group_name_H-M   'P 1'
#
loop_
_entity.id
_entity.type
_entity.pdbx_description
1 polymer ?
#
loop_
_entity_poly.entity_id
_entity_poly.type
_entity_poly.pdbx_seq_one_letter_code
_entity_poly.pdbx_strand_id
1 'polypeptide(L)'
;RQRQMCIRDSSTDDYIYLVDMQSDISLISENMYLDFDLPGRLVKGLVPIWGDLIVDKDRKRYDESIARMLNGDTDEHNVEYQIRNRKGELIWIVCRGLLKRDQDGAPLLFAGMITRLENKGRIDHITGLLTQKSCIDHLAILLESGKHGSMMLLGLDDFSHINTLQNHVFGDIVLRQFAQDIQSLLPYDAQIYRYDGDQFAIVYDEADEKKTDELYQKLHAYSNHPHQSDAGSYYCTVSAGVVMIPENGNDYLDLIKYAVSALEASKQKGKNTCTFFNDDLIKQKLHQIAINEELHHNVLHQMRNFYVVSVSYTHLRAHETELH
;
A
#
# COMPACT_ATOMS: atom_id res chain seq x y z
N ARG A 1 -31.95 -36.17 15.13
CA ARG A 1 -30.54 -36.46 15.53
C ARG A 1 -29.69 -35.29 15.05
N GLN A 2 -29.46 -34.31 15.93
CA GLN A 2 -28.51 -33.26 15.72
C GLN A 2 -27.10 -33.89 15.57
N ARG A 3 -26.50 -33.81 14.39
CA ARG A 3 -25.08 -34.01 14.25
C ARG A 3 -24.40 -32.74 14.86
N GLN A 4 -23.91 -32.89 16.07
CA GLN A 4 -22.93 -31.96 16.62
C GLN A 4 -21.71 -32.00 15.70
N MET A 5 -21.55 -30.96 14.89
CA MET A 5 -20.32 -30.71 14.17
C MET A 5 -19.35 -30.18 15.22
N CYS A 6 -18.53 -31.07 15.78
CA CYS A 6 -17.38 -30.65 16.59
C CYS A 6 -16.36 -29.98 15.67
N ILE A 7 -16.37 -28.66 15.60
CA ILE A 7 -15.25 -27.90 15.10
C ILE A 7 -14.14 -28.08 16.17
N ARG A 8 -13.22 -29.01 15.92
CA ARG A 8 -12.01 -29.15 16.73
C ARG A 8 -11.10 -27.98 16.36
N ASP A 9 -11.03 -27.03 17.25
CA ASP A 9 -10.29 -25.76 17.17
C ASP A 9 -8.75 -25.88 17.15
N SER A 10 -8.17 -27.06 17.10
CA SER A 10 -6.75 -27.25 17.42
C SER A 10 -5.80 -27.38 16.20
N SER A 11 -6.28 -27.17 14.98
CA SER A 11 -5.45 -27.40 13.78
C SER A 11 -5.20 -26.20 12.88
N THR A 12 -5.85 -25.05 13.09
CA THR A 12 -5.64 -23.83 12.31
C THR A 12 -5.64 -22.59 13.19
N ASP A 13 -4.77 -21.62 12.86
CA ASP A 13 -4.75 -20.27 13.46
C ASP A 13 -5.87 -19.37 12.88
N ASP A 14 -6.68 -19.91 11.98
CA ASP A 14 -7.78 -19.20 11.34
C ASP A 14 -9.03 -19.18 12.25
N TYR A 15 -9.80 -18.11 12.16
CA TYR A 15 -11.08 -17.98 12.85
C TYR A 15 -12.19 -18.48 11.96
N ILE A 16 -13.10 -19.25 12.50
CA ILE A 16 -14.23 -19.84 11.75
C ILE A 16 -15.53 -19.28 12.29
N TYR A 17 -16.45 -18.93 11.41
CA TYR A 17 -17.79 -18.49 11.76
C TYR A 17 -18.86 -19.17 10.90
N LEU A 18 -20.03 -19.33 11.49
CA LEU A 18 -21.22 -19.87 10.88
C LEU A 18 -22.42 -19.07 11.36
N VAL A 19 -23.14 -18.43 10.44
CA VAL A 19 -24.30 -17.57 10.73
C VAL A 19 -25.55 -18.23 10.15
N ASP A 20 -26.51 -18.55 11.01
CA ASP A 20 -27.89 -18.91 10.57
C ASP A 20 -28.61 -17.58 10.25
N MET A 21 -28.85 -17.35 8.97
CA MET A 21 -29.44 -16.10 8.46
C MET A 21 -30.90 -15.93 8.81
N GLN A 22 -31.60 -17.05 9.20
CA GLN A 22 -33.01 -16.99 9.58
C GLN A 22 -33.20 -16.61 11.04
N SER A 23 -32.37 -17.17 11.93
CA SER A 23 -32.41 -16.86 13.38
C SER A 23 -31.51 -15.74 13.81
N ASP A 24 -30.61 -15.31 12.92
CA ASP A 24 -29.52 -14.34 13.22
C ASP A 24 -28.62 -14.81 14.38
N ILE A 25 -28.45 -16.12 14.53
CA ILE A 25 -27.57 -16.72 15.52
C ILE A 25 -26.30 -17.22 14.82
N SER A 26 -25.16 -16.82 15.36
CA SER A 26 -23.86 -17.21 14.83
C SER A 26 -23.12 -18.10 15.81
N LEU A 27 -22.46 -19.14 15.29
CA LEU A 27 -21.47 -19.92 16.01
C LEU A 27 -20.07 -19.52 15.54
N ILE A 28 -19.19 -19.16 16.46
CA ILE A 28 -17.80 -18.78 16.18
C ILE A 28 -16.81 -19.73 16.85
N SER A 29 -15.60 -19.80 16.31
CA SER A 29 -14.51 -20.58 16.87
C SER A 29 -14.05 -20.01 18.22
N GLU A 30 -13.42 -20.83 19.03
CA GLU A 30 -12.98 -20.43 20.37
C GLU A 30 -11.89 -19.38 20.33
N ASN A 31 -10.90 -19.52 19.43
CA ASN A 31 -9.86 -18.52 19.19
C ASN A 31 -10.44 -17.16 18.78
N MET A 32 -11.48 -17.13 17.95
CA MET A 32 -12.17 -15.89 17.59
C MET A 32 -12.81 -15.20 18.81
N TYR A 33 -13.46 -15.97 19.69
CA TYR A 33 -14.02 -15.44 20.94
C TYR A 33 -12.95 -14.95 21.91
N LEU A 34 -11.79 -15.60 21.99
CA LEU A 34 -10.69 -15.21 22.87
C LEU A 34 -9.98 -13.93 22.40
N ASP A 35 -9.82 -13.78 21.11
CA ASP A 35 -9.03 -12.71 20.52
C ASP A 35 -9.82 -11.41 20.27
N PHE A 36 -11.15 -11.48 20.16
CA PHE A 36 -12.00 -10.33 19.91
C PHE A 36 -13.01 -10.09 21.04
N ASP A 37 -13.47 -8.85 21.18
CA ASP A 37 -14.46 -8.49 22.21
C ASP A 37 -15.87 -8.85 21.73
N LEU A 38 -16.18 -10.14 21.81
CA LEU A 38 -17.44 -10.73 21.42
C LEU A 38 -18.19 -11.28 22.65
N PRO A 39 -19.52 -11.25 22.66
CA PRO A 39 -20.32 -11.60 23.84
C PRO A 39 -20.31 -13.10 24.21
N GLY A 40 -19.83 -13.96 23.33
CA GLY A 40 -19.75 -15.40 23.55
C GLY A 40 -19.46 -16.16 22.25
N ARG A 41 -19.46 -17.49 22.30
CA ARG A 41 -19.31 -18.35 21.11
C ARG A 41 -20.59 -18.47 20.29
N LEU A 42 -21.74 -18.27 20.92
CA LEU A 42 -23.05 -18.11 20.26
C LEU A 42 -23.42 -16.63 20.32
N VAL A 43 -23.44 -15.97 19.18
CA VAL A 43 -23.63 -14.52 19.06
C VAL A 43 -24.88 -14.25 18.24
N LYS A 44 -25.78 -13.44 18.77
CA LYS A 44 -26.90 -12.90 17.97
C LYS A 44 -26.47 -11.57 17.37
N GLY A 45 -26.72 -11.37 16.05
CA GLY A 45 -26.33 -10.13 15.37
C GLY A 45 -24.83 -10.01 15.18
N LEU A 46 -24.12 -11.07 14.81
CA LEU A 46 -22.66 -11.04 14.64
C LEU A 46 -22.21 -10.02 13.61
N VAL A 47 -22.91 -9.86 12.49
CA VAL A 47 -22.47 -9.01 11.39
C VAL A 47 -22.31 -7.55 11.81
N PRO A 48 -23.28 -6.87 12.45
CA PRO A 48 -23.08 -5.52 12.96
C PRO A 48 -22.04 -5.43 14.09
N ILE A 49 -22.04 -6.38 15.04
CA ILE A 49 -21.08 -6.41 16.15
C ILE A 49 -19.65 -6.53 15.62
N TRP A 50 -19.43 -7.39 14.63
CA TRP A 50 -18.14 -7.55 13.98
C TRP A 50 -17.74 -6.27 13.25
N GLY A 51 -18.67 -5.66 12.53
CA GLY A 51 -18.46 -4.39 11.86
C GLY A 51 -17.99 -3.27 12.79
N ASP A 52 -18.49 -3.20 14.03
CA ASP A 52 -18.11 -2.17 15.00
C ASP A 52 -16.66 -2.31 15.51
N LEU A 53 -16.05 -3.48 15.32
CA LEU A 53 -14.62 -3.69 15.59
C LEU A 53 -13.70 -3.26 14.45
N ILE A 54 -14.25 -3.09 13.24
CA ILE A 54 -13.51 -2.68 12.04
C ILE A 54 -13.17 -1.19 12.14
N VAL A 55 -11.97 -0.81 11.69
CA VAL A 55 -11.58 0.60 11.65
C VAL A 55 -12.48 1.38 10.67
N ASP A 56 -12.79 2.64 10.99
CA ASP A 56 -13.73 3.48 10.22
C ASP A 56 -13.37 3.55 8.73
N LYS A 57 -12.06 3.59 8.42
CA LYS A 57 -11.53 3.61 7.06
C LYS A 57 -11.97 2.39 6.24
N ASP A 58 -12.00 1.21 6.84
CA ASP A 58 -12.29 -0.05 6.14
C ASP A 58 -13.76 -0.47 6.29
N ARG A 59 -14.52 0.18 7.19
CA ARG A 59 -15.92 -0.14 7.49
C ARG A 59 -16.81 -0.10 6.25
N LYS A 60 -16.67 0.91 5.43
CA LYS A 60 -17.48 1.08 4.22
C LYS A 60 -17.29 -0.09 3.24
N ARG A 61 -16.05 -0.53 3.03
CA ARG A 61 -15.73 -1.68 2.17
C ARG A 61 -16.38 -2.96 2.66
N TYR A 62 -16.37 -3.18 3.97
CA TYR A 62 -17.03 -4.33 4.60
C TYR A 62 -18.54 -4.26 4.41
N ASP A 63 -19.18 -3.12 4.74
CA ASP A 63 -20.63 -2.95 4.64
C ASP A 63 -21.13 -3.08 3.19
N GLU A 64 -20.39 -2.54 2.20
CA GLU A 64 -20.71 -2.69 0.78
C GLU A 64 -20.65 -4.17 0.33
N SER A 65 -19.63 -4.93 0.79
CA SER A 65 -19.54 -6.35 0.47
C SER A 65 -20.67 -7.17 1.06
N ILE A 66 -21.03 -6.90 2.32
CA ILE A 66 -22.19 -7.54 2.98
C ILE A 66 -23.49 -7.17 2.25
N ALA A 67 -23.68 -5.89 1.90
CA ALA A 67 -24.87 -5.43 1.19
C ALA A 67 -25.02 -6.12 -0.18
N ARG A 68 -23.95 -6.21 -0.98
CA ARG A 68 -23.96 -6.92 -2.27
C ARG A 68 -24.36 -8.40 -2.12
N MET A 69 -23.81 -9.04 -1.09
CA MET A 69 -24.14 -10.44 -0.79
C MET A 69 -25.60 -10.60 -0.39
N LEU A 70 -26.13 -9.74 0.48
CA LEU A 70 -27.52 -9.80 0.92
C LEU A 70 -28.52 -9.47 -0.20
N ASN A 71 -28.17 -8.53 -1.09
CA ASN A 71 -29.00 -8.13 -2.23
C ASN A 71 -29.03 -9.19 -3.36
N GLY A 72 -28.15 -10.18 -3.32
CA GLY A 72 -28.09 -11.25 -4.32
C GLY A 72 -27.20 -10.96 -5.52
N ASP A 73 -26.36 -9.91 -5.45
CA ASP A 73 -25.39 -9.61 -6.50
C ASP A 73 -24.24 -10.63 -6.54
N THR A 74 -23.94 -11.23 -5.39
CA THR A 74 -22.95 -12.30 -5.20
C THR A 74 -23.29 -13.12 -3.99
N ASP A 75 -22.84 -14.39 -3.95
CA ASP A 75 -22.91 -15.22 -2.74
C ASP A 75 -21.58 -15.26 -1.99
N GLU A 76 -20.55 -14.57 -2.50
CA GLU A 76 -19.22 -14.56 -1.93
C GLU A 76 -18.96 -13.26 -1.17
N HIS A 77 -18.30 -13.40 -0.02
CA HIS A 77 -17.70 -12.32 0.76
C HIS A 77 -16.19 -12.56 0.82
N ASN A 78 -15.40 -11.68 0.25
CA ASN A 78 -13.94 -11.74 0.29
C ASN A 78 -13.38 -10.34 0.42
N VAL A 79 -13.05 -9.94 1.66
CA VAL A 79 -12.62 -8.56 1.97
C VAL A 79 -11.45 -8.57 2.94
N GLU A 80 -10.46 -7.73 2.65
CA GLU A 80 -9.33 -7.45 3.54
C GLU A 80 -9.58 -6.13 4.27
N TYR A 81 -9.40 -6.12 5.60
CA TYR A 81 -9.58 -4.92 6.43
C TYR A 81 -8.81 -5.01 7.75
N GLN A 82 -8.62 -3.86 8.38
CA GLN A 82 -8.08 -3.79 9.73
C GLN A 82 -9.19 -3.87 10.77
N ILE A 83 -8.96 -4.65 11.80
CA ILE A 83 -9.88 -4.84 12.91
C ILE A 83 -9.15 -4.70 14.25
N ARG A 84 -9.86 -4.21 15.25
CA ARG A 84 -9.36 -4.07 16.60
C ARG A 84 -9.57 -5.37 17.39
N ASN A 85 -8.48 -5.95 17.90
CA ASN A 85 -8.57 -7.12 18.77
C ASN A 85 -8.95 -6.70 20.22
N ARG A 86 -9.15 -7.70 21.11
CA ARG A 86 -9.50 -7.47 22.52
C ARG A 86 -8.46 -6.66 23.30
N LYS A 87 -7.19 -6.66 22.89
CA LYS A 87 -6.10 -5.87 23.48
C LYS A 87 -6.06 -4.44 22.97
N GLY A 88 -6.91 -4.07 22.02
CA GLY A 88 -6.92 -2.76 21.36
C GLY A 88 -5.93 -2.63 20.21
N GLU A 89 -5.20 -3.71 19.85
CA GLU A 89 -4.26 -3.73 18.74
C GLU A 89 -5.01 -3.82 17.39
N LEU A 90 -4.53 -3.11 16.39
CA LEU A 90 -5.04 -3.22 15.02
C LEU A 90 -4.34 -4.34 14.28
N ILE A 91 -5.11 -5.29 13.77
CA ILE A 91 -4.62 -6.43 13.00
C ILE A 91 -5.26 -6.46 11.63
N TRP A 92 -4.47 -6.80 10.62
CA TRP A 92 -4.97 -7.05 9.28
C TRP A 92 -5.51 -8.47 9.15
N ILE A 93 -6.71 -8.58 8.61
CA ILE A 93 -7.36 -9.88 8.34
C ILE A 93 -7.94 -9.91 6.94
N VAL A 94 -8.10 -11.12 6.41
CA VAL A 94 -8.96 -11.39 5.26
C VAL A 94 -10.12 -12.23 5.72
N CYS A 95 -11.33 -11.76 5.49
CA CYS A 95 -12.57 -12.48 5.74
C CYS A 95 -13.08 -13.07 4.43
N ARG A 96 -13.26 -14.39 4.41
CA ARG A 96 -13.82 -15.13 3.28
C ARG A 96 -15.02 -15.89 3.74
N GLY A 97 -16.13 -15.71 3.06
CA GLY A 97 -17.39 -16.38 3.38
C GLY A 97 -18.21 -16.68 2.15
N LEU A 98 -19.07 -17.67 2.30
CA LEU A 98 -20.02 -18.09 1.27
C LEU A 98 -21.43 -18.09 1.87
N LEU A 99 -22.36 -17.47 1.18
CA LEU A 99 -23.78 -17.47 1.49
C LEU A 99 -24.46 -18.61 0.76
N LYS A 100 -25.12 -19.49 1.51
CA LYS A 100 -25.99 -20.48 0.95
C LYS A 100 -27.43 -19.97 1.03
N ARG A 101 -28.17 -20.08 -0.07
CA ARG A 101 -29.60 -19.73 -0.15
C ARG A 101 -30.47 -20.96 -0.12
N ASP A 102 -31.71 -20.80 0.26
CA ASP A 102 -32.74 -21.82 0.16
C ASP A 102 -33.28 -21.98 -1.29
N GLN A 103 -34.31 -22.80 -1.45
CA GLN A 103 -34.91 -23.07 -2.77
C GLN A 103 -35.64 -21.85 -3.36
N ASP A 104 -36.02 -20.89 -2.53
CA ASP A 104 -36.71 -19.66 -2.90
C ASP A 104 -35.75 -18.49 -3.11
N GLY A 105 -34.44 -18.74 -2.96
CA GLY A 105 -33.36 -17.74 -3.12
C GLY A 105 -33.13 -16.89 -1.87
N ALA A 106 -33.79 -17.18 -0.74
CA ALA A 106 -33.58 -16.43 0.49
C ALA A 106 -32.27 -16.88 1.20
N PRO A 107 -31.54 -15.94 1.86
CA PRO A 107 -30.34 -16.25 2.65
C PRO A 107 -30.66 -17.28 3.76
N LEU A 108 -29.95 -18.42 3.73
CA LEU A 108 -30.12 -19.49 4.70
C LEU A 108 -28.98 -19.62 5.68
N LEU A 109 -27.75 -19.68 5.16
CA LEU A 109 -26.54 -19.91 5.96
C LEU A 109 -25.38 -19.14 5.38
N PHE A 110 -24.69 -18.35 6.22
CA PHE A 110 -23.46 -17.68 5.85
C PHE A 110 -22.31 -18.27 6.66
N ALA A 111 -21.33 -18.85 5.99
CA ALA A 111 -20.22 -19.55 6.61
C ALA A 111 -18.90 -19.08 6.03
N GLY A 112 -17.89 -18.96 6.88
CA GLY A 112 -16.59 -18.55 6.39
C GLY A 112 -15.45 -18.68 7.38
N MET A 113 -14.34 -18.16 6.93
CA MET A 113 -13.06 -18.21 7.63
C MET A 113 -12.39 -16.84 7.57
N ILE A 114 -11.79 -16.45 8.67
CA ILE A 114 -11.01 -15.21 8.79
C ILE A 114 -9.58 -15.60 9.09
N THR A 115 -8.65 -15.10 8.28
CA THR A 115 -7.22 -15.37 8.39
C THR A 115 -6.49 -14.09 8.74
N ARG A 116 -5.56 -14.14 9.70
CA ARG A 116 -4.61 -13.05 9.94
C ARG A 116 -3.61 -12.97 8.80
N LEU A 117 -3.43 -11.79 8.21
CA LEU A 117 -2.50 -11.60 7.09
C LEU A 117 -1.04 -11.67 7.51
N GLU A 118 -0.73 -11.41 8.79
CA GLU A 118 0.62 -11.59 9.36
C GLU A 118 1.16 -13.00 9.16
N ASN A 119 0.31 -14.02 9.38
CA ASN A 119 0.68 -15.43 9.23
C ASN A 119 1.03 -15.82 7.79
N LYS A 120 0.73 -14.95 6.80
CA LYS A 120 1.02 -15.17 5.37
C LYS A 120 2.19 -14.33 4.84
N GLY A 121 2.92 -13.62 5.70
CA GLY A 121 3.99 -12.70 5.28
C GLY A 121 3.46 -11.51 4.44
N ARG A 122 2.19 -11.13 4.64
CA ARG A 122 1.54 -10.02 3.91
C ARG A 122 1.59 -8.71 4.69
N ILE A 123 2.11 -8.73 5.90
CA ILE A 123 2.28 -7.55 6.76
C ILE A 123 3.77 -7.32 7.01
N ASP A 124 4.19 -6.09 6.85
CA ASP A 124 5.53 -5.63 7.24
C ASP A 124 5.60 -5.42 8.75
N HIS A 125 6.52 -6.10 9.41
CA HIS A 125 6.63 -6.13 10.88
C HIS A 125 7.15 -4.81 11.48
N ILE A 126 7.80 -3.95 10.67
CA ILE A 126 8.31 -2.64 11.12
C ILE A 126 7.16 -1.62 11.10
N THR A 127 6.45 -1.52 9.99
CA THR A 127 5.46 -0.46 9.76
C THR A 127 4.02 -0.88 10.06
N GLY A 128 3.73 -2.20 10.10
CA GLY A 128 2.36 -2.71 10.22
C GLY A 128 1.53 -2.57 8.94
N LEU A 129 2.13 -2.11 7.83
CA LEU A 129 1.47 -1.99 6.55
C LEU A 129 1.41 -3.32 5.80
N LEU A 130 0.50 -3.41 4.84
CA LEU A 130 0.52 -4.47 3.84
C LEU A 130 1.81 -4.40 3.01
N THR A 131 2.34 -5.57 2.62
CA THR A 131 3.59 -5.68 1.86
C THR A 131 3.41 -5.47 0.36
N GLN A 132 4.52 -5.41 -0.38
CA GLN A 132 4.57 -5.36 -1.84
C GLN A 132 3.67 -6.43 -2.50
N LYS A 133 3.63 -7.64 -1.95
CA LYS A 133 2.76 -8.70 -2.47
C LYS A 133 1.29 -8.31 -2.49
N SER A 134 0.81 -7.69 -1.41
CA SER A 134 -0.56 -7.19 -1.34
C SER A 134 -0.81 -6.02 -2.30
N CYS A 135 0.20 -5.17 -2.53
CA CYS A 135 0.15 -4.12 -3.54
C CYS A 135 -0.04 -4.69 -4.95
N ILE A 136 0.73 -5.73 -5.31
CA ILE A 136 0.62 -6.42 -6.60
C ILE A 136 -0.77 -7.04 -6.79
N ASP A 137 -1.29 -7.73 -5.75
CA ASP A 137 -2.63 -8.30 -5.81
C ASP A 137 -3.71 -7.22 -6.00
N HIS A 138 -3.57 -6.06 -5.35
CA HIS A 138 -4.49 -4.93 -5.53
C HIS A 138 -4.43 -4.38 -6.96
N LEU A 139 -3.23 -4.14 -7.50
CA LEU A 139 -3.06 -3.69 -8.89
C LEU A 139 -3.67 -4.67 -9.89
N ALA A 140 -3.50 -5.98 -9.68
CA ALA A 140 -4.10 -7.00 -10.55
C ALA A 140 -5.64 -6.91 -10.54
N ILE A 141 -6.26 -6.77 -9.36
CA ILE A 141 -7.70 -6.60 -9.22
C ILE A 141 -8.18 -5.30 -9.90
N LEU A 142 -7.46 -4.20 -9.73
CA LEU A 142 -7.80 -2.92 -10.34
C LEU A 142 -7.77 -3.02 -11.89
N LEU A 143 -6.73 -3.64 -12.44
CA LEU A 143 -6.58 -3.89 -13.87
C LEU A 143 -7.69 -4.81 -14.42
N GLU A 144 -7.98 -5.91 -13.74
CA GLU A 144 -9.05 -6.85 -14.13
C GLU A 144 -10.44 -6.20 -14.08
N SER A 145 -10.66 -5.28 -13.15
CA SER A 145 -11.94 -4.56 -13.03
C SER A 145 -12.16 -3.51 -14.13
N GLY A 146 -11.12 -3.17 -14.91
CA GLY A 146 -11.15 -2.12 -15.92
C GLY A 146 -11.41 -0.71 -15.35
N LYS A 147 -11.22 -0.52 -14.05
CA LYS A 147 -11.37 0.78 -13.40
C LYS A 147 -10.13 1.64 -13.60
N HIS A 148 -10.34 2.95 -13.56
CA HIS A 148 -9.24 3.92 -13.51
C HIS A 148 -8.65 4.00 -12.11
N GLY A 149 -7.39 4.41 -12.04
CA GLY A 149 -6.73 4.65 -10.79
C GLY A 149 -5.29 5.13 -10.99
N SER A 150 -4.54 5.22 -9.91
CA SER A 150 -3.12 5.52 -9.97
C SER A 150 -2.32 4.69 -8.99
N MET A 151 -1.05 4.49 -9.32
CA MET A 151 -0.04 3.98 -8.38
C MET A 151 1.04 5.05 -8.21
N MET A 152 1.29 5.42 -6.97
CA MET A 152 2.36 6.33 -6.56
C MET A 152 3.40 5.55 -5.78
N LEU A 153 4.63 5.48 -6.29
CA LEU A 153 5.77 4.93 -5.56
C LEU A 153 6.51 6.07 -4.87
N LEU A 154 6.56 6.02 -3.55
CA LEU A 154 7.23 6.99 -2.68
C LEU A 154 8.60 6.45 -2.25
N GLY A 155 9.60 7.30 -2.20
CA GLY A 155 10.89 7.00 -1.58
C GLY A 155 11.25 8.10 -0.60
N LEU A 156 11.65 7.71 0.62
CA LEU A 156 12.20 8.64 1.60
C LEU A 156 13.57 9.12 1.14
N ASP A 157 13.72 10.44 1.03
CA ASP A 157 14.99 11.02 0.56
C ASP A 157 16.05 10.95 1.65
N ASP A 158 17.25 10.51 1.26
CA ASP A 158 18.42 10.42 2.14
C ASP A 158 18.24 9.56 3.41
N PHE A 159 17.28 8.61 3.39
CA PHE A 159 16.98 7.75 4.53
C PHE A 159 18.22 6.95 5.01
N SER A 160 19.14 6.60 4.10
CA SER A 160 20.40 5.95 4.45
C SER A 160 21.26 6.80 5.42
N HIS A 161 21.19 8.12 5.32
CA HIS A 161 21.89 9.02 6.26
C HIS A 161 21.29 8.93 7.66
N ILE A 162 19.99 8.75 7.80
CA ILE A 162 19.33 8.55 9.10
C ILE A 162 19.90 7.29 9.77
N ASN A 163 19.96 6.17 9.02
CA ASN A 163 20.53 4.91 9.51
C ASN A 163 22.03 5.04 9.87
N THR A 164 22.79 5.80 9.09
CA THR A 164 24.24 5.97 9.33
C THR A 164 24.50 6.85 10.54
N LEU A 165 23.75 7.93 10.74
CA LEU A 165 23.96 8.91 11.81
C LEU A 165 23.39 8.46 13.16
N GLN A 166 22.27 7.75 13.15
CA GLN A 166 21.51 7.40 14.36
C GLN A 166 21.52 5.89 14.69
N ASN A 167 21.40 5.02 13.76
CA ASN A 167 21.36 3.55 13.71
C ASN A 167 20.08 3.01 13.06
N HIS A 168 20.07 1.69 12.79
CA HIS A 168 18.91 1.03 12.16
C HIS A 168 17.65 1.03 13.02
N VAL A 169 17.78 0.98 14.35
CA VAL A 169 16.61 1.01 15.25
C VAL A 169 15.87 2.33 15.17
N PHE A 170 16.61 3.44 15.05
CA PHE A 170 16.01 4.76 14.84
C PHE A 170 15.35 4.84 13.45
N GLY A 171 15.98 4.28 12.42
CA GLY A 171 15.38 4.18 11.09
C GLY A 171 14.05 3.43 11.09
N ASP A 172 13.96 2.31 11.82
CA ASP A 172 12.71 1.56 11.96
C ASP A 172 11.60 2.37 12.64
N ILE A 173 11.96 3.19 13.64
CA ILE A 173 11.01 4.11 14.29
C ILE A 173 10.53 5.18 13.31
N VAL A 174 11.43 5.78 12.51
CA VAL A 174 11.08 6.75 11.48
C VAL A 174 10.13 6.12 10.45
N LEU A 175 10.43 4.91 9.96
CA LEU A 175 9.59 4.20 8.99
C LEU A 175 8.19 3.93 9.55
N ARG A 176 8.09 3.52 10.81
CA ARG A 176 6.81 3.26 11.49
C ARG A 176 6.01 4.55 11.64
N GLN A 177 6.64 5.62 12.12
CA GLN A 177 5.98 6.91 12.29
C GLN A 177 5.49 7.46 10.96
N PHE A 178 6.37 7.45 9.94
CA PHE A 178 6.00 7.86 8.58
C PHE A 178 4.80 7.08 8.04
N ALA A 179 4.81 5.75 8.20
CA ALA A 179 3.72 4.89 7.75
C ALA A 179 2.37 5.24 8.41
N GLN A 180 2.37 5.46 9.72
CA GLN A 180 1.17 5.84 10.48
C GLN A 180 0.64 7.20 10.08
N ASP A 181 1.53 8.18 9.97
CA ASP A 181 1.15 9.55 9.62
C ASP A 181 0.59 9.62 8.19
N ILE A 182 1.28 8.99 7.21
CA ILE A 182 0.79 8.95 5.83
C ILE A 182 -0.55 8.21 5.75
N GLN A 183 -0.70 7.08 6.44
CA GLN A 183 -1.98 6.35 6.46
C GLN A 183 -3.14 7.22 6.94
N SER A 184 -2.89 8.12 7.89
CA SER A 184 -3.90 9.07 8.40
C SER A 184 -4.28 10.18 7.40
N LEU A 185 -3.40 10.50 6.46
CA LEU A 185 -3.60 11.53 5.43
C LEU A 185 -4.29 11.00 4.18
N LEU A 186 -4.32 9.66 4.00
CA LEU A 186 -4.89 9.07 2.81
C LEU A 186 -6.41 9.20 2.76
N PRO A 187 -6.99 9.45 1.57
CA PRO A 187 -8.42 9.31 1.35
C PRO A 187 -8.86 7.85 1.48
N TYR A 188 -10.16 7.64 1.61
CA TYR A 188 -10.77 6.34 1.82
C TYR A 188 -10.42 5.31 0.71
N ASP A 189 -10.38 5.76 -0.53
CA ASP A 189 -10.13 5.00 -1.75
C ASP A 189 -8.64 4.85 -2.10
N ALA A 190 -7.73 5.24 -1.19
CA ALA A 190 -6.29 5.05 -1.33
C ALA A 190 -5.72 4.13 -0.24
N GLN A 191 -4.84 3.22 -0.63
CA GLN A 191 -4.18 2.27 0.26
C GLN A 191 -2.67 2.37 0.14
N ILE A 192 -1.98 2.46 1.30
CA ILE A 192 -0.52 2.45 1.36
C ILE A 192 0.01 1.04 1.64
N TYR A 193 1.17 0.74 1.05
CA TYR A 193 1.89 -0.52 1.17
C TYR A 193 3.35 -0.26 1.49
N ARG A 194 3.98 -1.14 2.26
CA ARG A 194 5.42 -1.21 2.38
C ARG A 194 5.97 -1.89 1.13
N TYR A 195 6.70 -1.15 0.29
CA TYR A 195 7.16 -1.69 -0.99
C TYR A 195 8.52 -2.39 -0.87
N ASP A 196 9.57 -1.64 -0.53
CA ASP A 196 10.91 -2.16 -0.31
C ASP A 196 11.79 -1.12 0.40
N GLY A 197 12.68 -1.57 1.30
CA GLY A 197 13.65 -0.71 1.97
C GLY A 197 13.04 0.57 2.57
N ASP A 198 13.28 1.72 1.99
CA ASP A 198 12.74 3.04 2.33
C ASP A 198 11.56 3.47 1.43
N GLN A 199 11.02 2.53 0.64
CA GLN A 199 9.98 2.82 -0.34
C GLN A 199 8.60 2.34 0.13
N PHE A 200 7.59 3.13 -0.25
CA PHE A 200 6.18 2.86 -0.02
C PHE A 200 5.43 2.98 -1.35
N ALA A 201 4.40 2.19 -1.53
CA ALA A 201 3.50 2.34 -2.67
C ALA A 201 2.12 2.76 -2.18
N ILE A 202 1.48 3.66 -2.91
CA ILE A 202 0.07 4.03 -2.70
C ILE A 202 -0.68 3.65 -3.97
N VAL A 203 -1.69 2.82 -3.85
CA VAL A 203 -2.67 2.57 -4.92
C VAL A 203 -3.91 3.39 -4.59
N TYR A 204 -4.37 4.20 -5.53
CA TYR A 204 -5.49 5.10 -5.37
C TYR A 204 -6.55 4.76 -6.41
N ASP A 205 -7.62 4.09 -5.95
CA ASP A 205 -8.72 3.65 -6.79
C ASP A 205 -9.54 4.85 -7.28
N GLU A 206 -10.01 4.77 -8.52
CA GLU A 206 -10.87 5.79 -9.15
C GLU A 206 -10.27 7.23 -9.12
N ALA A 207 -8.93 7.30 -9.07
CA ALA A 207 -8.19 8.55 -9.10
C ALA A 207 -7.81 8.96 -10.52
N ASP A 208 -7.99 10.22 -10.82
CA ASP A 208 -7.41 10.91 -11.97
C ASP A 208 -6.07 11.57 -11.61
N GLU A 209 -5.40 12.15 -12.60
CA GLU A 209 -4.12 12.84 -12.41
C GLU A 209 -4.22 13.98 -11.38
N LYS A 210 -5.33 14.72 -11.38
CA LYS A 210 -5.56 15.84 -10.46
C LYS A 210 -5.67 15.37 -9.02
N LYS A 211 -6.50 14.35 -8.74
CA LYS A 211 -6.64 13.76 -7.39
C LYS A 211 -5.31 13.19 -6.90
N THR A 212 -4.56 12.58 -7.80
CA THR A 212 -3.24 11.99 -7.49
C THR A 212 -2.21 13.08 -7.17
N ASP A 213 -2.20 14.18 -7.93
CA ASP A 213 -1.32 15.33 -7.62
C ASP A 213 -1.73 16.01 -6.30
N GLU A 214 -3.02 16.24 -6.07
CA GLU A 214 -3.53 16.79 -4.81
C GLU A 214 -3.13 15.93 -3.60
N LEU A 215 -3.13 14.59 -3.75
CA LEU A 215 -2.63 13.70 -2.73
C LEU A 215 -1.13 13.91 -2.52
N TYR A 216 -0.34 13.93 -3.58
CA TYR A 216 1.09 14.19 -3.46
C TYR A 216 1.39 15.52 -2.78
N GLN A 217 0.68 16.60 -3.10
CA GLN A 217 0.88 17.90 -2.46
C GLN A 217 0.64 17.86 -0.94
N LYS A 218 -0.32 17.06 -0.48
CA LYS A 218 -0.53 16.83 0.97
C LYS A 218 0.64 16.09 1.61
N LEU A 219 1.14 15.04 0.94
CA LEU A 219 2.30 14.27 1.40
C LEU A 219 3.57 15.11 1.41
N HIS A 220 3.78 15.90 0.37
CA HIS A 220 4.88 16.84 0.26
C HIS A 220 4.83 17.92 1.36
N ALA A 221 3.66 18.51 1.61
CA ALA A 221 3.49 19.48 2.69
C ALA A 221 3.81 18.85 4.06
N TYR A 222 3.34 17.61 4.31
CA TYR A 222 3.66 16.87 5.52
C TYR A 222 5.18 16.66 5.65
N SER A 223 5.85 16.14 4.62
CA SER A 223 7.27 15.77 4.67
C SER A 223 8.23 16.95 4.77
N ASN A 224 7.80 18.18 4.44
CA ASN A 224 8.61 19.39 4.51
C ASN A 224 8.73 20.00 5.91
N HIS A 225 8.27 19.31 6.94
CA HIS A 225 8.40 19.76 8.34
C HIS A 225 9.21 18.74 9.17
N PRO A 226 9.91 19.20 10.21
CA PRO A 226 10.50 18.29 11.19
C PRO A 226 9.42 17.50 11.93
N HIS A 227 9.64 16.21 12.08
CA HIS A 227 8.75 15.29 12.79
C HIS A 227 9.32 14.89 14.13
N GLN A 228 8.44 14.62 15.08
CA GLN A 228 8.79 14.09 16.39
C GLN A 228 8.46 12.60 16.44
N SER A 229 9.37 11.81 16.99
CA SER A 229 9.16 10.41 17.32
C SER A 229 9.53 10.15 18.77
N ASP A 230 9.19 8.99 19.29
CA ASP A 230 9.57 8.57 20.65
C ASP A 230 11.09 8.56 20.88
N ALA A 231 11.89 8.45 19.82
CA ALA A 231 13.35 8.40 19.88
C ALA A 231 14.04 9.72 19.53
N GLY A 232 13.29 10.74 19.17
CA GLY A 232 13.82 12.07 18.79
C GLY A 232 13.17 12.67 17.55
N SER A 233 13.63 13.87 17.16
CA SER A 233 13.15 14.53 15.96
C SER A 233 13.94 14.08 14.72
N TYR A 234 13.24 14.03 13.59
CA TYR A 234 13.82 13.74 12.28
C TYR A 234 13.25 14.66 11.20
N TYR A 235 13.98 14.77 10.11
CA TYR A 235 13.54 15.47 8.90
C TYR A 235 13.87 14.61 7.69
N CYS A 236 12.86 14.33 6.89
CA CYS A 236 13.00 13.49 5.71
C CYS A 236 11.97 13.91 4.68
N THR A 237 12.42 14.32 3.50
CA THR A 237 11.55 14.64 2.37
C THR A 237 11.16 13.38 1.58
N VAL A 238 10.21 13.51 0.68
CA VAL A 238 9.68 12.39 -0.13
C VAL A 238 9.76 12.72 -1.60
N SER A 239 10.39 11.83 -2.37
CA SER A 239 10.28 11.81 -3.82
C SER A 239 9.21 10.82 -4.24
N ALA A 240 8.49 11.11 -5.33
CA ALA A 240 7.43 10.26 -5.86
C ALA A 240 7.55 10.00 -7.36
N GLY A 241 7.19 8.78 -7.76
CA GLY A 241 6.95 8.41 -9.16
C GLY A 241 5.53 7.91 -9.32
N VAL A 242 4.78 8.43 -10.28
CA VAL A 242 3.36 8.14 -10.47
C VAL A 242 3.12 7.51 -11.83
N VAL A 243 2.26 6.50 -11.85
CA VAL A 243 1.67 5.92 -13.06
C VAL A 243 0.15 5.98 -12.97
N MET A 244 -0.49 6.28 -14.11
CA MET A 244 -1.94 6.30 -14.26
C MET A 244 -2.42 4.98 -14.88
N ILE A 245 -3.53 4.47 -14.40
CA ILE A 245 -4.12 3.21 -14.81
C ILE A 245 -5.50 3.48 -15.45
N PRO A 246 -5.76 2.99 -16.66
CA PRO A 246 -4.93 2.12 -17.50
C PRO A 246 -3.99 2.86 -18.47
N GLU A 247 -3.90 4.20 -18.43
CA GLU A 247 -3.23 5.05 -19.42
C GLU A 247 -1.76 4.65 -19.64
N ASN A 248 -1.05 4.28 -18.58
CA ASN A 248 0.36 3.91 -18.64
C ASN A 248 0.59 2.40 -18.82
N GLY A 249 -0.45 1.56 -18.77
CA GLY A 249 -0.31 0.14 -19.02
C GLY A 249 -1.43 -0.72 -18.44
N ASN A 250 -1.49 -1.96 -18.95
CA ASN A 250 -2.48 -2.97 -18.55
C ASN A 250 -1.82 -4.18 -17.85
N ASP A 251 -0.54 -4.11 -17.55
CA ASP A 251 0.22 -5.13 -16.83
C ASP A 251 0.88 -4.50 -15.60
N TYR A 252 0.74 -5.17 -14.46
CA TYR A 252 1.29 -4.67 -13.20
C TYR A 252 2.83 -4.59 -13.20
N LEU A 253 3.52 -5.46 -13.94
CA LEU A 253 4.99 -5.42 -14.07
C LEU A 253 5.46 -4.16 -14.79
N ASP A 254 4.76 -3.78 -15.87
CA ASP A 254 5.07 -2.55 -16.59
C ASP A 254 4.75 -1.32 -15.74
N LEU A 255 3.61 -1.30 -15.05
CA LEU A 255 3.24 -0.21 -14.14
C LEU A 255 4.29 0.00 -13.04
N ILE A 256 4.75 -1.09 -12.41
CA ILE A 256 5.81 -1.02 -11.40
C ILE A 256 7.11 -0.48 -11.99
N LYS A 257 7.54 -0.99 -13.13
CA LYS A 257 8.75 -0.54 -13.83
C LYS A 257 8.68 0.95 -14.16
N TYR A 258 7.53 1.43 -14.60
CA TYR A 258 7.30 2.83 -14.96
C TYR A 258 7.26 3.73 -13.71
N ALA A 259 6.62 3.29 -12.63
CA ALA A 259 6.62 4.00 -11.35
C ALA A 259 8.04 4.14 -10.77
N VAL A 260 8.84 3.06 -10.83
CA VAL A 260 10.26 3.10 -10.44
C VAL A 260 11.05 4.09 -11.29
N SER A 261 10.87 4.08 -12.62
CA SER A 261 11.56 5.00 -13.53
C SER A 261 11.18 6.46 -13.25
N ALA A 262 9.91 6.73 -12.96
CA ALA A 262 9.43 8.05 -12.58
C ALA A 262 9.99 8.51 -11.21
N LEU A 263 10.07 7.61 -10.22
CA LEU A 263 10.68 7.90 -8.92
C LEU A 263 12.18 8.22 -9.05
N GLU A 264 12.91 7.45 -9.86
CA GLU A 264 14.32 7.74 -10.15
C GLU A 264 14.49 9.12 -10.79
N ALA A 265 13.61 9.49 -11.74
CA ALA A 265 13.63 10.82 -12.36
C ALA A 265 13.38 11.93 -11.33
N SER A 266 12.46 11.72 -10.37
CA SER A 266 12.24 12.64 -9.25
C SER A 266 13.49 12.82 -8.39
N LYS A 267 14.15 11.73 -8.02
CA LYS A 267 15.40 11.76 -7.24
C LYS A 267 16.54 12.46 -7.99
N GLN A 268 16.63 12.30 -9.32
CA GLN A 268 17.62 12.97 -10.17
C GLN A 268 17.34 14.46 -10.36
N LYS A 269 16.09 14.90 -10.36
CA LYS A 269 15.68 16.32 -10.45
C LYS A 269 15.96 17.14 -9.19
N GLY A 270 16.56 16.53 -8.16
CA GLY A 270 16.92 17.20 -6.92
C GLY A 270 16.15 16.73 -5.71
N LYS A 271 15.41 15.60 -5.81
CA LYS A 271 14.58 15.02 -4.75
C LYS A 271 13.39 15.90 -4.36
N ASN A 272 12.63 15.49 -3.34
CA ASN A 272 11.49 16.24 -2.82
C ASN A 272 10.51 16.71 -3.91
N THR A 273 10.26 15.87 -4.90
CA THR A 273 9.41 16.17 -6.06
C THR A 273 8.67 14.94 -6.55
N CYS A 274 7.62 15.16 -7.35
CA CYS A 274 6.84 14.13 -8.01
C CYS A 274 7.08 14.16 -9.52
N THR A 275 7.19 13.00 -10.12
CA THR A 275 7.23 12.83 -11.57
C THR A 275 6.13 11.86 -12.00
N PHE A 276 5.22 12.32 -12.85
CA PHE A 276 4.29 11.45 -13.55
C PHE A 276 5.02 10.78 -14.71
N PHE A 277 4.79 9.49 -14.85
CA PHE A 277 5.39 8.72 -15.93
C PHE A 277 4.92 9.22 -17.29
N ASN A 278 5.87 9.30 -18.23
CA ASN A 278 5.63 9.46 -19.65
C ASN A 278 6.70 8.69 -20.45
N ASP A 279 6.42 8.41 -21.71
CA ASP A 279 7.30 7.60 -22.57
C ASP A 279 8.70 8.21 -22.77
N ASP A 280 8.83 9.52 -22.62
CA ASP A 280 10.13 10.20 -22.79
C ASP A 280 11.10 9.85 -21.67
N LEU A 281 10.59 9.49 -20.48
CA LEU A 281 11.44 9.01 -19.36
C LEU A 281 12.15 7.70 -19.72
N ILE A 282 11.48 6.78 -20.41
CA ILE A 282 12.11 5.54 -20.87
C ILE A 282 13.17 5.84 -21.92
N LYS A 283 12.86 6.71 -22.89
CA LYS A 283 13.84 7.10 -23.91
C LYS A 283 15.09 7.73 -23.30
N GLN A 284 14.91 8.63 -22.34
CA GLN A 284 16.01 9.25 -21.59
C GLN A 284 16.83 8.21 -20.83
N LYS A 285 16.18 7.26 -20.15
CA LYS A 285 16.87 6.17 -19.42
C LYS A 285 17.65 5.26 -20.35
N LEU A 286 17.08 4.85 -21.47
CA LEU A 286 17.77 4.04 -22.47
C LEU A 286 18.95 4.78 -23.08
N HIS A 287 18.80 6.07 -23.36
CA HIS A 287 19.90 6.91 -23.84
C HIS A 287 21.02 7.01 -22.80
N GLN A 288 20.69 7.21 -21.52
CA GLN A 288 21.69 7.26 -20.45
C GLN A 288 22.42 5.93 -20.27
N ILE A 289 21.72 4.79 -20.38
CA ILE A 289 22.33 3.47 -20.34
C ILE A 289 23.30 3.29 -21.52
N ALA A 290 22.89 3.65 -22.73
CA ALA A 290 23.75 3.56 -23.91
C ALA A 290 25.02 4.42 -23.79
N ILE A 291 24.89 5.65 -23.26
CA ILE A 291 26.04 6.51 -22.97
C ILE A 291 26.97 5.86 -21.93
N ASN A 292 26.42 5.30 -20.86
CA ASN A 292 27.22 4.68 -19.81
C ASN A 292 27.95 3.43 -20.32
N GLU A 293 27.29 2.59 -21.14
CA GLU A 293 27.90 1.43 -21.78
C GLU A 293 29.03 1.85 -22.72
N GLU A 294 28.80 2.86 -23.53
CA GLU A 294 29.82 3.40 -24.44
C GLU A 294 31.01 3.99 -23.68
N LEU A 295 30.77 4.74 -22.60
CA LEU A 295 31.80 5.24 -21.69
C LEU A 295 32.60 4.09 -21.08
N HIS A 296 31.93 3.07 -20.55
CA HIS A 296 32.58 1.90 -19.94
C HIS A 296 33.47 1.15 -20.95
N HIS A 297 32.92 0.90 -22.15
CA HIS A 297 33.67 0.28 -23.25
C HIS A 297 34.91 1.11 -23.62
N ASN A 298 34.77 2.42 -23.74
CA ASN A 298 35.89 3.30 -24.14
C ASN A 298 36.94 3.44 -23.03
N VAL A 299 36.57 3.43 -21.74
CA VAL A 299 37.53 3.40 -20.62
C VAL A 299 38.37 2.13 -20.68
N LEU A 300 37.75 0.96 -20.93
CA LEU A 300 38.45 -0.32 -21.07
C LEU A 300 39.39 -0.35 -22.29
N HIS A 301 39.11 0.41 -23.34
CA HIS A 301 39.89 0.48 -24.57
C HIS A 301 40.76 1.73 -24.67
N GLN A 302 41.26 2.25 -23.53
CA GLN A 302 42.22 3.35 -23.46
C GLN A 302 41.71 4.70 -24.00
N MET A 303 40.42 4.94 -23.94
CA MET A 303 39.75 6.19 -24.31
C MET A 303 40.10 6.74 -25.72
N ARG A 304 40.35 5.87 -26.68
CA ARG A 304 40.80 6.24 -28.05
C ARG A 304 39.76 7.09 -28.82
N ASN A 305 38.51 7.07 -28.42
CA ASN A 305 37.39 7.77 -29.07
C ASN A 305 36.97 9.02 -28.29
N PHE A 306 37.70 9.40 -27.24
CA PHE A 306 37.42 10.63 -26.46
C PHE A 306 38.44 11.72 -26.73
N TYR A 307 37.94 12.95 -26.80
CA TYR A 307 38.78 14.14 -26.81
C TYR A 307 38.26 15.14 -25.79
N VAL A 308 39.14 15.83 -25.15
CA VAL A 308 38.80 16.87 -24.17
C VAL A 308 38.62 18.20 -24.91
N VAL A 309 37.40 18.78 -24.79
CA VAL A 309 37.14 20.13 -25.28
C VAL A 309 37.30 21.08 -24.10
N SER A 310 38.33 21.95 -24.18
CA SER A 310 38.48 23.03 -23.22
C SER A 310 37.55 24.19 -23.61
N VAL A 311 36.56 24.49 -22.76
CA VAL A 311 35.71 25.67 -22.93
C VAL A 311 36.25 26.79 -22.06
N SER A 312 36.65 27.89 -22.66
CA SER A 312 37.10 29.10 -21.93
C SER A 312 35.86 29.83 -21.39
N TYR A 313 35.75 29.92 -20.06
CA TYR A 313 34.68 30.67 -19.37
C TYR A 313 34.89 32.18 -19.34
N THR A 314 35.62 32.75 -20.27
CA THR A 314 35.92 34.21 -20.30
C THR A 314 34.67 35.08 -20.45
N HIS A 315 33.51 34.53 -20.93
CA HIS A 315 32.26 35.28 -21.04
C HIS A 315 31.43 35.37 -19.76
N LEU A 316 31.67 34.51 -18.75
CA LEU A 316 30.88 34.55 -17.52
C LEU A 316 31.38 35.57 -16.49
N ARG A 317 32.66 36.01 -16.59
CA ARG A 317 33.20 37.06 -15.70
C ARG A 317 32.83 38.50 -16.09
N ALA A 318 32.31 38.71 -17.30
CA ALA A 318 31.94 40.06 -17.74
C ALA A 318 30.60 40.54 -17.13
N HIS A 319 29.77 39.66 -16.63
CA HIS A 319 28.49 40.03 -15.98
C HIS A 319 28.56 40.20 -14.45
N GLU A 320 29.63 39.74 -13.79
CA GLU A 320 29.79 39.92 -12.34
C GLU A 320 30.42 41.26 -11.92
N THR A 321 30.92 42.05 -12.87
CA THR A 321 31.58 43.30 -12.57
C THR A 321 30.75 44.57 -12.81
N GLU A 322 29.47 44.44 -13.17
CA GLU A 322 28.54 45.57 -13.34
C GLU A 322 27.55 45.79 -12.18
N LEU A 323 27.76 45.15 -11.03
CA LEU A 323 27.01 45.40 -9.80
C LEU A 323 27.91 45.97 -8.69
N HIS A 324 28.40 47.19 -8.89
CA HIS A 324 28.83 48.07 -7.81
C HIS A 324 28.42 49.50 -8.11
#